data_c3f4bc99cedd67183906c48706699b08
#
_entry.id   c3f4bc99cedd67183906c48706699b08
#
_cell.length_a   1.000
_cell.length_b   1.000
_cell.length_c   1.000
_cell.angle_alpha   90.00
_cell.angle_beta   90.00
_cell.angle_gamma   90.00
#
_symmetry.space_group_name_H-M   'P 1'
#
loop_
_entity.id
_entity.type
_entity.pdbx_description
1 polymer ?
#
loop_
_entity_poly.entity_id
_entity_poly.type
_entity_poly.pdbx_seq_one_letter_code
_entity_poly.pdbx_strand_id
1 'polypeptide(L)'
;MGRRTFLTTSVAAVGALGVAPALAQTENSTEVERDLSEVVRRNISSFRTLDWRPYFDNLNNGAILVDITSRALHFWNNDGVYKLYPTSVPLTEDLTRRGRTSVTRKVEGPEWRPTPSMKERNPEWPDFIPAGPGNPLGTHALYLGWQYYRIHGTHDTRKIGRRSSNGCIGLYNENIAELFSLATVGSQVLLI
;
A
#
# COMPACT_ATOMS: atom_id res chain seq x y z
N MET A 1 -62.09 6.84 -65.69
CA MET A 1 -61.78 5.77 -64.71
C MET A 1 -60.27 5.61 -64.60
N GLY A 2 -59.63 6.24 -63.68
CA GLY A 2 -58.17 6.26 -63.54
C GLY A 2 -57.75 5.55 -62.26
N ARG A 3 -57.01 4.48 -62.38
CA ARG A 3 -56.37 3.76 -61.26
C ARG A 3 -55.09 4.48 -60.90
N ARG A 4 -55.02 5.01 -59.70
CA ARG A 4 -53.77 5.54 -59.12
C ARG A 4 -53.03 4.41 -58.41
N THR A 5 -51.85 4.08 -58.91
CA THR A 5 -50.91 3.16 -58.33
C THR A 5 -50.04 3.89 -57.28
N PHE A 6 -50.12 3.50 -56.04
CA PHE A 6 -49.16 4.00 -54.98
C PHE A 6 -47.93 3.16 -54.99
N LEU A 7 -46.81 3.81 -55.27
CA LEU A 7 -45.45 3.25 -55.05
C LEU A 7 -45.07 3.44 -53.61
N THR A 8 -44.93 2.36 -52.87
CA THR A 8 -44.38 2.37 -51.54
C THR A 8 -42.83 2.22 -51.65
N THR A 9 -42.14 3.26 -51.31
CA THR A 9 -40.67 3.25 -51.24
C THR A 9 -40.27 2.73 -49.87
N SER A 10 -39.68 1.53 -49.81
CA SER A 10 -39.11 0.97 -48.60
C SER A 10 -37.69 1.55 -48.41
N VAL A 11 -37.52 2.33 -47.35
CA VAL A 11 -36.20 2.79 -46.91
C VAL A 11 -35.59 1.70 -46.03
N ALA A 12 -34.56 1.05 -46.52
CA ALA A 12 -33.74 0.13 -45.75
C ALA A 12 -32.81 0.94 -44.84
N ALA A 13 -33.06 0.91 -43.54
CA ALA A 13 -32.13 1.45 -42.53
C ALA A 13 -30.96 0.48 -42.37
N VAL A 14 -29.79 0.87 -42.86
CA VAL A 14 -28.52 0.18 -42.57
C VAL A 14 -28.12 0.57 -41.15
N GLY A 15 -28.33 -0.34 -40.20
CA GLY A 15 -27.81 -0.20 -38.83
C GLY A 15 -26.29 -0.35 -38.84
N ALA A 16 -25.60 0.75 -38.67
CA ALA A 16 -24.15 0.72 -38.37
C ALA A 16 -23.97 0.15 -36.96
N LEU A 17 -23.52 -1.10 -36.86
CA LEU A 17 -23.00 -1.68 -35.63
C LEU A 17 -21.71 -0.94 -35.31
N GLY A 18 -21.80 0.06 -34.46
CA GLY A 18 -20.64 0.69 -33.84
C GLY A 18 -19.95 -0.32 -32.94
N VAL A 19 -18.85 -0.84 -33.43
CA VAL A 19 -17.89 -1.58 -32.57
C VAL A 19 -17.26 -0.54 -31.64
N ALA A 20 -17.75 -0.47 -30.39
CA ALA A 20 -17.06 0.26 -29.34
C ALA A 20 -15.66 -0.35 -29.20
N PRO A 21 -14.57 0.46 -29.20
CA PRO A 21 -13.27 -0.07 -28.87
C PRO A 21 -13.34 -0.63 -27.45
N ALA A 22 -13.10 -1.91 -27.32
CA ALA A 22 -12.83 -2.52 -26.04
C ALA A 22 -11.61 -1.78 -25.48
N LEU A 23 -11.82 -0.95 -24.47
CA LEU A 23 -10.74 -0.44 -23.66
C LEU A 23 -10.07 -1.67 -23.06
N ALA A 24 -8.90 -2.01 -23.58
CA ALA A 24 -8.03 -2.98 -22.98
C ALA A 24 -7.76 -2.48 -21.57
N GLN A 25 -8.43 -3.05 -20.60
CA GLN A 25 -8.06 -2.92 -19.22
C GLN A 25 -6.69 -3.57 -19.12
N THR A 26 -5.67 -2.77 -18.98
CA THR A 26 -4.34 -3.26 -18.64
C THR A 26 -4.44 -3.83 -17.22
N GLU A 27 -4.69 -5.12 -17.16
CA GLU A 27 -4.79 -5.95 -15.95
C GLU A 27 -3.47 -6.02 -15.16
N ASN A 28 -2.63 -5.01 -15.24
CA ASN A 28 -1.39 -4.90 -14.48
C ASN A 28 -1.44 -3.90 -13.33
N SER A 29 -2.62 -3.38 -13.00
CA SER A 29 -2.76 -2.68 -11.74
C SER A 29 -3.16 -3.67 -10.68
N THR A 30 -2.31 -3.90 -9.75
CA THR A 30 -2.67 -4.34 -8.41
C THR A 30 -3.86 -3.52 -7.94
N GLU A 31 -5.06 -4.10 -8.08
CA GLU A 31 -6.37 -3.60 -7.65
C GLU A 31 -6.82 -2.27 -8.28
N VAL A 32 -8.05 -2.25 -8.73
CA VAL A 32 -8.80 -1.01 -9.01
C VAL A 32 -8.94 -0.29 -7.68
N GLU A 33 -7.97 0.52 -7.37
CA GLU A 33 -7.97 1.35 -6.19
C GLU A 33 -9.07 2.41 -6.38
N ARG A 34 -10.14 2.35 -5.56
CA ARG A 34 -11.09 3.45 -5.49
C ARG A 34 -10.32 4.73 -5.28
N ASP A 35 -10.62 5.75 -6.06
CA ASP A 35 -10.04 7.07 -5.83
C ASP A 35 -10.48 7.57 -4.44
N LEU A 36 -9.60 7.40 -3.46
CA LEU A 36 -9.77 7.87 -2.10
C LEU A 36 -9.22 9.28 -1.91
N SER A 37 -8.95 10.00 -2.99
CA SER A 37 -8.34 11.34 -2.94
C SER A 37 -9.11 12.32 -2.04
N GLU A 38 -10.43 12.23 -1.98
CA GLU A 38 -11.26 13.01 -1.07
C GLU A 38 -11.07 12.64 0.41
N VAL A 39 -10.85 11.35 0.71
CA VAL A 39 -10.65 10.86 2.08
C VAL A 39 -9.26 11.26 2.58
N VAL A 40 -8.26 11.23 1.72
CA VAL A 40 -6.87 11.60 2.06
C VAL A 40 -6.76 13.07 2.42
N ARG A 41 -7.45 13.96 1.71
CA ARG A 41 -7.41 15.41 1.99
C ARG A 41 -7.95 15.79 3.36
N ARG A 42 -8.82 14.99 3.97
CA ARG A 42 -9.40 15.27 5.30
C ARG A 42 -8.49 14.86 6.46
N ASN A 43 -7.39 14.16 6.21
CA ASN A 43 -6.51 13.62 7.25
C ASN A 43 -5.17 14.36 7.41
N ILE A 44 -5.00 15.53 6.83
CA ILE A 44 -3.79 16.37 7.02
C ILE A 44 -3.59 16.73 8.51
N SER A 45 -4.68 16.82 9.28
CA SER A 45 -4.63 17.08 10.72
C SER A 45 -4.14 15.89 11.58
N SER A 46 -3.98 14.69 11.00
CA SER A 46 -3.53 13.49 11.70
C SER A 46 -2.01 13.46 11.92
N PHE A 47 -1.26 14.28 11.20
CA PHE A 47 0.19 14.40 11.34
C PHE A 47 0.53 15.35 12.48
N ARG A 48 0.52 14.83 13.71
CA ARG A 48 0.95 15.57 14.91
C ARG A 48 2.10 14.85 15.58
N THR A 49 3.00 15.60 16.17
CA THR A 49 4.05 15.06 17.03
C THR A 49 3.42 14.38 18.23
N LEU A 50 3.83 13.14 18.49
CA LEU A 50 3.42 12.39 19.68
C LEU A 50 4.58 12.26 20.66
N ASP A 51 4.24 12.16 21.94
CA ASP A 51 5.18 11.71 22.97
C ASP A 51 5.23 10.18 22.98
N TRP A 52 6.39 9.61 23.14
CA TRP A 52 6.59 8.16 23.16
C TRP A 52 6.17 7.50 24.49
N ARG A 53 6.21 8.25 25.61
CA ARG A 53 6.00 7.74 26.98
C ARG A 53 4.68 6.99 27.21
N PRO A 54 3.56 7.37 26.59
CA PRO A 54 2.32 6.60 26.71
C PRO A 54 2.37 5.22 26.02
N TYR A 55 3.36 5.00 25.16
CA TYR A 55 3.43 3.82 24.29
C TYR A 55 4.58 2.87 24.63
N PHE A 56 5.66 3.37 25.20
CA PHE A 56 6.87 2.61 25.48
C PHE A 56 7.46 2.94 26.86
N ASP A 57 8.00 1.94 27.53
CA ASP A 57 8.63 2.12 28.86
C ASP A 57 10.02 2.77 28.75
N ASN A 58 10.69 2.57 27.61
CA ASN A 58 12.02 3.11 27.32
C ASN A 58 12.24 3.16 25.80
N LEU A 59 13.33 3.79 25.37
CA LEU A 59 13.74 3.89 23.97
C LEU A 59 14.94 3.00 23.60
N ASN A 60 15.22 1.97 24.38
CA ASN A 60 16.31 1.04 24.09
C ASN A 60 16.18 0.42 22.71
N ASN A 61 17.23 0.48 21.91
CA ASN A 61 17.28 0.09 20.50
C ASN A 61 16.32 0.88 19.58
N GLY A 62 15.73 1.98 20.06
CA GLY A 62 14.72 2.74 19.33
C GLY A 62 13.31 2.16 19.43
N ALA A 63 12.31 3.01 19.18
CA ALA A 63 10.89 2.68 19.28
C ALA A 63 10.14 3.19 18.04
N ILE A 64 9.30 2.34 17.48
CA ILE A 64 8.46 2.60 16.29
C ILE A 64 7.01 2.43 16.69
N LEU A 65 6.22 3.49 16.55
CA LEU A 65 4.76 3.45 16.66
C LEU A 65 4.15 3.59 15.28
N VAL A 66 3.29 2.66 14.91
CA VAL A 66 2.47 2.77 13.69
C VAL A 66 1.02 2.98 14.10
N ASP A 67 0.51 4.17 13.86
CA ASP A 67 -0.91 4.48 13.99
C ASP A 67 -1.62 4.15 12.68
N ILE A 68 -2.37 3.05 12.67
CA ILE A 68 -3.14 2.57 11.51
C ILE A 68 -4.23 3.57 11.13
N THR A 69 -4.82 4.25 12.10
CA THR A 69 -5.92 5.19 11.86
C THR A 69 -5.44 6.46 11.19
N SER A 70 -4.37 7.04 11.69
CA SER A 70 -3.78 8.25 11.10
C SER A 70 -2.85 7.95 9.91
N ARG A 71 -2.50 6.69 9.69
CA ARG A 71 -1.57 6.25 8.66
C ARG A 71 -0.20 6.93 8.78
N ALA A 72 0.28 6.96 10.00
CA ALA A 72 1.53 7.60 10.37
C ALA A 72 2.44 6.61 11.10
N LEU A 73 3.73 6.70 10.83
CA LEU A 73 4.77 5.99 11.57
C LEU A 73 5.63 7.03 12.31
N HIS A 74 5.75 6.84 13.61
CA HIS A 74 6.61 7.63 14.48
C HIS A 74 7.80 6.80 14.90
N PHE A 75 8.98 7.42 14.94
CA PHE A 75 10.22 6.81 15.44
C PHE A 75 10.87 7.71 16.48
N TRP A 76 11.36 7.13 17.56
CA TRP A 76 12.16 7.79 18.60
C TRP A 76 13.37 6.93 18.95
N ASN A 77 14.44 7.57 19.38
CA ASN A 77 15.60 6.89 19.98
C ASN A 77 16.12 7.65 21.22
N ASN A 78 17.10 7.06 21.91
CA ASN A 78 17.71 7.67 23.11
C ASN A 78 18.56 8.91 22.80
N ASP A 79 18.94 9.14 21.55
CA ASP A 79 19.71 10.32 21.12
C ASP A 79 18.81 11.55 20.90
N GLY A 80 17.53 11.44 21.24
CA GLY A 80 16.55 12.52 21.06
C GLY A 80 16.04 12.68 19.63
N VAL A 81 16.35 11.76 18.74
CA VAL A 81 15.82 11.78 17.37
C VAL A 81 14.34 11.42 17.39
N TYR A 82 13.54 12.27 16.75
CA TYR A 82 12.15 11.99 16.43
C TYR A 82 11.94 12.10 14.93
N LYS A 83 11.24 11.12 14.37
CA LYS A 83 10.82 11.12 12.95
C LYS A 83 9.35 10.77 12.81
N LEU A 84 8.72 11.35 11.82
CA LEU A 84 7.31 11.12 11.47
C LEU A 84 7.20 10.90 9.96
N TYR A 85 6.63 9.77 9.58
CA TYR A 85 6.48 9.37 8.18
C TYR A 85 5.03 9.03 7.84
N PRO A 86 4.53 9.46 6.67
CA PRO A 86 3.28 8.92 6.13
C PRO A 86 3.46 7.46 5.72
N THR A 87 2.43 6.64 5.94
CA THR A 87 2.49 5.21 5.64
C THR A 87 1.29 4.73 4.83
N SER A 88 1.48 3.68 4.03
CA SER A 88 0.38 2.80 3.67
C SER A 88 0.16 1.77 4.78
N VAL A 89 -1.09 1.42 5.01
CA VAL A 89 -1.50 0.47 6.05
C VAL A 89 -2.40 -0.62 5.45
N PRO A 90 -2.67 -1.72 6.18
CA PRO A 90 -3.51 -2.80 5.66
C PRO A 90 -4.87 -2.31 5.16
N LEU A 91 -5.33 -2.91 4.06
CA LEU A 91 -6.57 -2.55 3.36
C LEU A 91 -7.79 -2.74 4.25
N THR A 92 -7.84 -3.85 4.99
CA THR A 92 -8.97 -4.26 5.83
C THR A 92 -8.52 -4.56 7.26
N GLU A 93 -9.48 -4.62 8.19
CA GLU A 93 -9.16 -4.92 9.60
C GLU A 93 -8.70 -6.37 9.81
N ASP A 94 -9.18 -7.32 9.03
CA ASP A 94 -8.73 -8.72 9.08
C ASP A 94 -7.28 -8.92 8.60
N LEU A 95 -6.77 -8.01 7.77
CA LEU A 95 -5.36 -7.94 7.39
C LEU A 95 -4.51 -7.14 8.37
N THR A 96 -5.15 -6.42 9.30
CA THR A 96 -4.47 -5.53 10.25
C THR A 96 -4.10 -6.28 11.51
N ARG A 97 -2.82 -6.32 11.83
CA ARG A 97 -2.34 -6.83 13.12
C ARG A 97 -1.96 -5.67 14.01
N ARG A 98 -2.50 -5.65 15.23
CA ARG A 98 -2.20 -4.65 16.25
C ARG A 98 -1.43 -5.29 17.40
N GLY A 99 -0.70 -4.48 18.15
CA GLY A 99 0.04 -4.93 19.33
C GLY A 99 1.54 -4.72 19.20
N ARG A 100 2.28 -5.34 20.12
CA ARG A 100 3.73 -5.18 20.27
C ARG A 100 4.49 -6.25 19.51
N THR A 101 5.59 -5.85 18.91
CA THR A 101 6.58 -6.71 18.26
C THR A 101 7.94 -6.00 18.27
N SER A 102 8.91 -6.50 17.53
CA SER A 102 10.22 -5.87 17.36
C SER A 102 10.76 -6.10 15.95
N VAL A 103 11.73 -5.31 15.56
CA VAL A 103 12.52 -5.55 14.34
C VAL A 103 13.42 -6.75 14.57
N THR A 104 13.29 -7.79 13.76
CA THR A 104 14.08 -9.03 13.86
C THR A 104 15.17 -9.13 12.81
N ARG A 105 15.00 -8.45 11.67
CA ARG A 105 15.96 -8.44 10.56
C ARG A 105 15.80 -7.18 9.73
N LYS A 106 16.91 -6.70 9.17
CA LYS A 106 16.97 -5.57 8.24
C LYS A 106 17.54 -6.07 6.91
N VAL A 107 16.93 -5.66 5.81
CA VAL A 107 17.36 -6.04 4.45
C VAL A 107 17.33 -4.83 3.53
N GLU A 108 18.47 -4.53 2.92
CA GLU A 108 18.58 -3.62 1.80
C GLU A 108 18.40 -4.43 0.50
N GLY A 109 17.64 -3.89 -0.46
CA GLY A 109 17.31 -4.62 -1.69
C GLY A 109 16.51 -5.91 -1.41
N PRO A 110 15.33 -5.82 -0.74
CA PRO A 110 14.56 -7.02 -0.42
C PRO A 110 13.99 -7.67 -1.68
N GLU A 111 13.94 -8.99 -1.68
CA GLU A 111 13.19 -9.78 -2.64
C GLU A 111 11.73 -9.90 -2.20
N TRP A 112 10.80 -9.93 -3.14
CA TRP A 112 9.40 -10.15 -2.85
C TRP A 112 8.93 -11.53 -3.30
N ARG A 113 8.16 -12.19 -2.43
CA ARG A 113 7.40 -13.40 -2.73
C ARG A 113 6.01 -13.25 -2.13
N PRO A 114 4.94 -13.61 -2.86
CA PRO A 114 3.60 -13.62 -2.31
C PRO A 114 3.50 -14.63 -1.16
N THR A 115 2.68 -14.31 -0.17
CA THR A 115 2.32 -15.29 0.85
C THR A 115 1.33 -16.32 0.26
N PRO A 116 1.15 -17.50 0.89
CA PRO A 116 0.15 -18.47 0.42
C PRO A 116 -1.24 -17.84 0.23
N SER A 117 -1.71 -17.05 1.20
CA SER A 117 -3.01 -16.37 1.12
C SER A 117 -3.09 -15.30 0.03
N MET A 118 -1.98 -14.66 -0.32
CA MET A 118 -1.92 -13.76 -1.48
C MET A 118 -2.06 -14.52 -2.79
N LYS A 119 -1.41 -15.68 -2.92
CA LYS A 119 -1.52 -16.55 -4.11
C LYS A 119 -2.92 -17.16 -4.25
N GLU A 120 -3.58 -17.47 -3.15
CA GLU A 120 -4.98 -17.93 -3.19
C GLU A 120 -5.93 -16.85 -3.74
N ARG A 121 -5.71 -15.59 -3.35
CA ARG A 121 -6.53 -14.47 -3.84
C ARG A 121 -6.16 -14.04 -5.26
N ASN A 122 -4.90 -14.17 -5.64
CA ASN A 122 -4.37 -13.75 -6.94
C ASN A 122 -3.41 -14.81 -7.47
N PRO A 123 -3.92 -15.91 -8.05
CA PRO A 123 -3.09 -17.02 -8.54
C PRO A 123 -2.10 -16.63 -9.65
N GLU A 124 -2.43 -15.57 -10.41
CA GLU A 124 -1.64 -15.02 -11.51
C GLU A 124 -0.41 -14.23 -11.08
N TRP A 125 -0.32 -13.82 -9.80
CA TRP A 125 0.85 -13.09 -9.33
C TRP A 125 2.12 -13.90 -9.45
N PRO A 126 3.26 -13.27 -9.79
CA PRO A 126 4.52 -13.98 -9.91
C PRO A 126 4.94 -14.59 -8.57
N ASP A 127 5.61 -15.73 -8.61
CA ASP A 127 6.11 -16.42 -7.41
C ASP A 127 7.30 -15.68 -6.78
N PHE A 128 7.93 -14.81 -7.56
CA PHE A 128 9.14 -14.11 -7.16
C PHE A 128 9.34 -12.82 -7.96
N ILE A 129 9.71 -11.74 -7.25
CA ILE A 129 10.19 -10.50 -7.85
C ILE A 129 11.55 -10.17 -7.21
N PRO A 130 12.64 -10.06 -7.99
CA PRO A 130 13.94 -9.72 -7.47
C PRO A 130 13.99 -8.30 -6.92
N ALA A 131 15.04 -7.97 -6.17
CA ALA A 131 15.34 -6.60 -5.77
C ALA A 131 15.44 -5.70 -7.01
N GLY A 132 14.94 -4.47 -6.90
CA GLY A 132 14.99 -3.50 -7.99
C GLY A 132 13.80 -2.55 -8.03
N PRO A 133 13.73 -1.65 -9.02
CA PRO A 133 12.75 -0.56 -9.09
C PRO A 133 11.28 -1.02 -9.12
N GLY A 134 11.02 -2.20 -9.68
CA GLY A 134 9.67 -2.79 -9.75
C GLY A 134 9.29 -3.66 -8.54
N ASN A 135 10.14 -3.75 -7.51
CA ASN A 135 9.85 -4.59 -6.37
C ASN A 135 8.82 -3.94 -5.42
N PRO A 136 7.73 -4.64 -5.06
CA PRO A 136 6.70 -4.12 -4.17
C PRO A 136 7.21 -3.69 -2.78
N LEU A 137 8.34 -4.23 -2.31
CA LEU A 137 8.95 -3.88 -1.03
C LEU A 137 9.91 -2.68 -1.12
N GLY A 138 10.10 -2.11 -2.31
CA GLY A 138 10.98 -0.97 -2.52
C GLY A 138 12.44 -1.27 -2.20
N THR A 139 13.16 -0.28 -1.66
CA THR A 139 14.62 -0.32 -1.48
C THR A 139 15.09 -0.99 -0.20
N HIS A 140 14.30 -0.95 0.88
CA HIS A 140 14.67 -1.46 2.20
C HIS A 140 13.47 -2.09 2.90
N ALA A 141 13.73 -3.06 3.79
CA ALA A 141 12.70 -3.67 4.63
C ALA A 141 13.20 -3.97 6.04
N LEU A 142 12.37 -3.65 7.03
CA LEU A 142 12.48 -4.06 8.43
C LEU A 142 11.49 -5.21 8.66
N TYR A 143 11.99 -6.41 8.91
CA TYR A 143 11.17 -7.58 9.20
C TYR A 143 10.80 -7.57 10.67
N LEU A 144 9.53 -7.84 10.96
CA LEU A 144 9.00 -7.86 12.33
C LEU A 144 8.96 -9.30 12.88
N GLY A 145 8.79 -9.44 14.20
CA GLY A 145 8.64 -10.74 14.84
C GLY A 145 7.37 -11.50 14.47
N TRP A 146 6.45 -10.86 13.76
CA TRP A 146 5.26 -11.51 13.21
C TRP A 146 5.53 -12.05 11.81
N GLN A 147 5.08 -13.26 11.55
CA GLN A 147 5.23 -13.89 10.25
C GLN A 147 4.63 -13.02 9.13
N TYR A 148 5.39 -12.83 8.06
CA TYR A 148 5.03 -12.04 6.88
C TYR A 148 4.85 -10.54 7.10
N TYR A 149 5.02 -10.01 8.31
CA TYR A 149 4.89 -8.58 8.60
C TYR A 149 6.21 -7.83 8.44
N ARG A 150 6.15 -6.69 7.77
CA ARG A 150 7.32 -5.83 7.49
C ARG A 150 6.94 -4.37 7.50
N ILE A 151 7.92 -3.52 7.76
CA ILE A 151 7.91 -2.10 7.41
C ILE A 151 8.88 -1.98 6.22
N HIS A 152 8.46 -1.45 5.08
CA HIS A 152 9.23 -1.51 3.84
C HIS A 152 8.98 -0.31 2.93
N GLY A 153 9.80 -0.13 1.92
CA GLY A 153 9.58 0.84 0.85
C GLY A 153 8.45 0.44 -0.11
N THR A 154 8.30 1.18 -1.18
CA THR A 154 7.34 0.82 -2.23
C THR A 154 7.80 1.32 -3.60
N HIS A 155 7.48 0.58 -4.64
CA HIS A 155 7.58 1.05 -6.03
C HIS A 155 6.37 1.90 -6.43
N ASP A 156 5.25 1.78 -5.72
CA ASP A 156 4.02 2.52 -5.98
C ASP A 156 3.73 3.53 -4.88
N THR A 157 4.15 4.77 -5.12
CA THR A 157 4.03 5.88 -4.15
C THR A 157 2.58 6.33 -3.92
N ARG A 158 1.65 5.99 -4.82
CA ARG A 158 0.21 6.29 -4.68
C ARG A 158 -0.43 5.59 -3.49
N LYS A 159 0.20 4.52 -2.99
CA LYS A 159 -0.26 3.74 -1.82
C LYS A 159 -0.03 4.46 -0.50
N ILE A 160 0.94 5.38 -0.44
CA ILE A 160 1.30 6.07 0.80
C ILE A 160 0.15 7.01 1.23
N GLY A 161 -0.18 6.97 2.52
CA GLY A 161 -1.33 7.68 3.10
C GLY A 161 -2.67 6.95 2.94
N ARG A 162 -2.68 5.72 2.45
CA ARG A 162 -3.91 4.95 2.16
C ARG A 162 -3.94 3.59 2.84
N ARG A 163 -5.15 3.03 2.96
CA ARG A 163 -5.35 1.61 3.23
C ARG A 163 -5.20 0.86 1.91
N SER A 164 -4.05 0.22 1.69
CA SER A 164 -3.70 -0.35 0.38
C SER A 164 -2.77 -1.56 0.46
N SER A 165 -2.36 -2.00 1.64
CA SER A 165 -1.43 -3.12 1.77
C SER A 165 -2.14 -4.43 2.15
N ASN A 166 -1.49 -5.55 1.87
CA ASN A 166 -1.93 -6.88 2.28
C ASN A 166 -1.40 -7.29 3.67
N GLY A 167 -1.21 -6.32 4.58
CA GLY A 167 -0.79 -6.54 5.96
C GLY A 167 0.45 -5.74 6.37
N CYS A 168 1.35 -5.43 5.47
CA CYS A 168 2.60 -4.71 5.77
C CYS A 168 2.38 -3.19 5.86
N ILE A 169 3.39 -2.49 6.37
CA ILE A 169 3.43 -1.04 6.48
C ILE A 169 4.41 -0.51 5.42
N GLY A 170 3.88 0.26 4.47
CA GLY A 170 4.69 0.82 3.39
C GLY A 170 5.06 2.27 3.62
N LEU A 171 6.27 2.66 3.22
CA LEU A 171 6.78 4.03 3.24
C LEU A 171 7.30 4.43 1.84
N TYR A 172 7.52 5.72 1.63
CA TYR A 172 8.37 6.16 0.52
C TYR A 172 9.77 5.55 0.64
N ASN A 173 10.45 5.32 -0.47
CA ASN A 173 11.78 4.70 -0.47
C ASN A 173 12.83 5.53 0.29
N GLU A 174 12.78 6.84 0.20
CA GLU A 174 13.62 7.74 0.97
C GLU A 174 13.35 7.67 2.48
N ASN A 175 12.08 7.55 2.87
CA ASN A 175 11.68 7.47 4.28
C ASN A 175 12.10 6.13 4.91
N ILE A 176 11.92 5.01 4.18
CA ILE A 176 12.37 3.72 4.70
C ILE A 176 13.90 3.64 4.75
N ALA A 177 14.63 4.26 3.82
CA ALA A 177 16.08 4.31 3.86
C ALA A 177 16.57 5.08 5.09
N GLU A 178 15.96 6.23 5.40
CA GLU A 178 16.26 6.99 6.62
C GLU A 178 15.90 6.17 7.88
N LEU A 179 14.70 5.62 7.97
CA LEU A 179 14.28 4.79 9.10
C LEU A 179 15.19 3.56 9.26
N PHE A 180 15.61 2.95 8.16
CA PHE A 180 16.52 1.82 8.15
C PHE A 180 17.88 2.17 8.75
N SER A 181 18.40 3.38 8.51
CA SER A 181 19.66 3.83 9.11
C SER A 181 19.54 4.05 10.62
N LEU A 182 18.37 4.49 11.10
CA LEU A 182 18.11 4.83 12.50
C LEU A 182 17.67 3.63 13.35
N ALA A 183 16.83 2.76 12.81
CA ALA A 183 16.34 1.57 13.51
C ALA A 183 17.38 0.45 13.54
N THR A 184 17.38 -0.32 14.61
CA THR A 184 18.27 -1.47 14.81
C THR A 184 17.45 -2.77 14.94
N VAL A 185 18.11 -3.91 14.78
CA VAL A 185 17.52 -5.19 15.21
C VAL A 185 17.28 -5.10 16.73
N GLY A 186 16.08 -5.44 17.17
CA GLY A 186 15.61 -5.23 18.53
C GLY A 186 14.86 -3.93 18.77
N SER A 187 14.77 -3.00 17.77
CA SER A 187 13.89 -1.83 17.89
C SER A 187 12.47 -2.27 18.21
N GLN A 188 11.88 -1.64 19.24
CA GLN A 188 10.51 -1.91 19.67
C GLN A 188 9.53 -1.42 18.62
N VAL A 189 8.47 -2.19 18.36
CA VAL A 189 7.42 -1.80 17.41
C VAL A 189 6.05 -2.00 18.04
N LEU A 190 5.21 -0.99 17.96
CA LEU A 190 3.81 -1.05 18.38
C LEU A 190 2.91 -0.58 17.24
N LEU A 191 1.92 -1.41 16.88
CA LEU A 191 0.85 -1.03 15.94
C LEU A 191 -0.46 -0.81 16.73
N ILE A 192 -1.10 0.37 16.56
CA ILE A 192 -2.36 0.77 17.21
C ILE A 192 -3.46 1.10 16.20
#